data_61ce20ea1f18b720594ce2a398eda3a2
#
_entry.id   61ce20ea1f18b720594ce2a398eda3a2
#
_cell.length_a   1.000
_cell.length_b   1.000
_cell.length_c   1.000
_cell.angle_alpha   90.00
_cell.angle_beta   90.00
_cell.angle_gamma   90.00
#
_symmetry.space_group_name_H-M   'P 1'
#
loop_
_entity.id
_entity.type
_entity.pdbx_description
1 polymer ?
#
loop_
_entity_poly.entity_id
_entity_poly.type
_entity_poly.pdbx_seq_one_letter_code
_entity_poly.pdbx_strand_id
1 'polypeptide(L)'
;MKNLNWKKIFINTAWVLSLIGVLVLLGASIRQKNNQRIQGIVVEIKGAEKHMFIDEQDVLHIINETAPVIGRPLRGVKLRKLESLVEKNPWVNNAEMFFDNQHLLQINIVEKEPIARVFETNGQSYYLDTAMNKLPLSSKLSARVPVFTGFPSSKKVDTALVQSVIQLATLISLDSFLTAQIAQIDIVSNRQFEMIPVIGDHLIAFGDAADAADKLNRLKAFYQAAWLQHGLNTYKVISLKYKGQVVGIKESLKIVTPESNISIQNPLTSKRNTL
;
A
#
# COMPACT_ATOMS: atom_id res chain seq x y z
N MET A 1 53.30 76.04 -10.18
CA MET A 1 53.22 74.74 -10.83
C MET A 1 53.04 73.67 -9.78
N LYS A 2 51.86 72.97 -9.68
CA LYS A 2 51.64 71.97 -8.64
C LYS A 2 52.47 70.73 -9.00
N ASN A 3 53.38 70.36 -8.08
CA ASN A 3 54.19 69.18 -8.23
C ASN A 3 53.23 67.94 -8.22
N LEU A 4 53.05 67.35 -9.38
CA LEU A 4 52.23 66.18 -9.59
C LEU A 4 52.91 64.96 -8.97
N ASN A 5 52.33 64.40 -7.91
CA ASN A 5 52.94 63.30 -7.13
C ASN A 5 52.74 61.98 -7.88
N TRP A 6 53.60 61.74 -8.87
CA TRP A 6 53.59 60.58 -9.77
C TRP A 6 53.51 59.24 -9.05
N LYS A 7 54.13 59.13 -7.88
CA LYS A 7 54.05 57.91 -7.04
C LYS A 7 52.63 57.62 -6.54
N LYS A 8 51.89 58.66 -6.11
CA LYS A 8 50.48 58.48 -5.68
C LYS A 8 49.58 58.11 -6.84
N ILE A 9 49.79 58.68 -8.00
CA ILE A 9 49.02 58.37 -9.24
C ILE A 9 49.29 56.91 -9.62
N PHE A 10 50.54 56.47 -9.64
CA PHE A 10 50.90 55.09 -9.95
C PHE A 10 50.31 54.08 -8.97
N ILE A 11 50.34 54.35 -7.69
CA ILE A 11 49.73 53.48 -6.65
C ILE A 11 48.20 53.41 -6.84
N ASN A 12 47.56 54.55 -7.06
CA ASN A 12 46.10 54.56 -7.26
C ASN A 12 45.68 53.84 -8.57
N THR A 13 46.44 54.00 -9.65
CA THR A 13 46.14 53.25 -10.89
C THR A 13 46.38 51.77 -10.71
N ALA A 14 47.43 51.32 -9.98
CA ALA A 14 47.65 49.94 -9.67
C ALA A 14 46.50 49.32 -8.84
N TRP A 15 45.98 50.05 -7.85
CA TRP A 15 44.81 49.63 -7.07
C TRP A 15 43.55 49.52 -7.93
N VAL A 16 43.30 50.47 -8.84
CA VAL A 16 42.17 50.44 -9.78
C VAL A 16 42.25 49.22 -10.73
N LEU A 17 43.45 48.99 -11.28
CA LEU A 17 43.70 47.79 -12.15
C LEU A 17 43.52 46.47 -11.39
N SER A 18 43.99 46.42 -10.15
CA SER A 18 43.77 45.23 -9.27
C SER A 18 42.28 44.99 -9.03
N LEU A 19 41.51 46.07 -8.73
CA LEU A 19 40.09 45.98 -8.50
C LEU A 19 39.35 45.47 -9.75
N ILE A 20 39.70 46.01 -10.94
CA ILE A 20 39.15 45.57 -12.22
C ILE A 20 39.50 44.10 -12.48
N GLY A 21 40.72 43.67 -12.20
CA GLY A 21 41.17 42.29 -12.31
C GLY A 21 40.33 41.34 -11.42
N VAL A 22 40.09 41.72 -10.17
CA VAL A 22 39.22 40.95 -9.26
C VAL A 22 37.79 40.87 -9.78
N LEU A 23 37.22 41.96 -10.27
CA LEU A 23 35.88 41.97 -10.83
C LEU A 23 35.74 41.08 -12.09
N VAL A 24 36.77 41.10 -12.95
CA VAL A 24 36.79 40.20 -14.14
C VAL A 24 36.88 38.74 -13.71
N LEU A 25 37.75 38.40 -12.72
CA LEU A 25 37.85 37.01 -12.21
C LEU A 25 36.55 36.57 -11.55
N LEU A 26 35.92 37.45 -10.76
CA LEU A 26 34.60 37.16 -10.18
C LEU A 26 33.55 36.94 -11.28
N GLY A 27 33.50 37.78 -12.30
CA GLY A 27 32.60 37.64 -13.42
C GLY A 27 32.84 36.35 -14.24
N ALA A 28 34.10 35.97 -14.45
CA ALA A 28 34.47 34.73 -15.11
C ALA A 28 34.06 33.52 -14.30
N SER A 29 34.30 33.53 -12.98
CA SER A 29 33.90 32.46 -12.03
C SER A 29 32.39 32.25 -12.03
N ILE A 30 31.60 33.34 -12.01
CA ILE A 30 30.14 33.28 -12.05
C ILE A 30 29.65 32.71 -13.41
N ARG A 31 30.28 33.09 -14.53
CA ARG A 31 29.95 32.54 -15.85
C ARG A 31 30.25 31.06 -15.97
N GLN A 32 31.37 30.61 -15.41
CA GLN A 32 31.76 29.19 -15.42
C GLN A 32 30.76 28.35 -14.62
N LYS A 33 30.35 28.83 -13.46
CA LYS A 33 29.33 28.17 -12.62
C LYS A 33 27.94 28.11 -13.27
N ASN A 34 27.61 29.13 -14.11
CA ASN A 34 26.35 29.20 -14.81
C ASN A 34 26.25 28.25 -16.02
N ASN A 35 27.38 27.79 -16.57
CA ASN A 35 27.44 26.92 -17.75
C ASN A 35 27.53 25.45 -17.41
N GLN A 36 27.49 25.06 -16.14
CA GLN A 36 27.47 23.67 -15.73
C GLN A 36 26.21 22.98 -16.25
N ARG A 37 26.40 21.84 -16.90
CA ARG A 37 25.32 21.06 -17.52
C ARG A 37 25.15 19.74 -16.80
N ILE A 38 23.91 19.24 -16.79
CA ILE A 38 23.57 17.94 -16.23
C ILE A 38 24.22 16.85 -17.06
N GLN A 39 25.06 16.03 -16.43
CA GLN A 39 25.84 14.97 -17.09
C GLN A 39 25.09 13.64 -17.12
N GLY A 40 24.20 13.41 -16.15
CA GLY A 40 23.44 12.15 -16.05
C GLY A 40 22.39 12.23 -14.95
N ILE A 41 21.65 11.14 -14.81
CA ILE A 41 20.62 10.94 -13.79
C ILE A 41 20.97 9.68 -13.02
N VAL A 42 20.85 9.71 -11.70
CA VAL A 42 20.96 8.56 -10.80
C VAL A 42 19.65 8.46 -10.03
N VAL A 43 19.03 7.31 -10.04
CA VAL A 43 17.76 7.06 -9.35
C VAL A 43 18.03 6.08 -8.21
N GLU A 44 17.64 6.45 -7.00
CA GLU A 44 17.66 5.58 -5.83
C GLU A 44 16.22 5.44 -5.32
N ILE A 45 15.74 4.19 -5.19
CA ILE A 45 14.39 3.89 -4.71
C ILE A 45 14.51 3.20 -3.35
N LYS A 46 14.06 3.88 -2.30
CA LYS A 46 14.00 3.34 -0.93
C LYS A 46 12.77 2.44 -0.80
N GLY A 47 12.96 1.24 -0.25
CA GLY A 47 11.90 0.24 -0.12
C GLY A 47 11.92 -0.83 -1.21
N ALA A 48 12.72 -0.67 -2.26
CA ALA A 48 12.86 -1.63 -3.36
C ALA A 48 13.29 -3.05 -2.91
N GLU A 49 13.87 -3.20 -1.72
CA GLU A 49 14.21 -4.50 -1.14
C GLU A 49 12.98 -5.35 -0.81
N LYS A 50 11.85 -4.72 -0.49
CA LYS A 50 10.60 -5.39 -0.11
C LYS A 50 9.61 -5.45 -1.26
N HIS A 51 9.48 -4.36 -2.01
CA HIS A 51 8.52 -4.17 -3.08
C HIS A 51 9.16 -3.34 -4.19
N MET A 52 8.76 -3.57 -5.42
CA MET A 52 9.25 -2.84 -6.59
C MET A 52 8.06 -2.56 -7.52
N PHE A 53 7.16 -1.68 -7.07
CA PHE A 53 6.01 -1.25 -7.87
C PHE A 53 6.36 -0.15 -8.86
N ILE A 54 7.42 0.61 -8.58
CA ILE A 54 8.03 1.58 -9.48
C ILE A 54 9.51 1.24 -9.63
N ASP A 55 10.06 1.36 -10.84
CA ASP A 55 11.47 1.15 -11.11
C ASP A 55 12.14 2.40 -11.69
N GLU A 56 13.46 2.32 -11.88
CA GLU A 56 14.26 3.40 -12.45
C GLU A 56 13.74 3.81 -13.84
N GLN A 57 13.30 2.84 -14.66
CA GLN A 57 12.82 3.13 -16.02
C GLN A 57 11.52 3.92 -16.02
N ASP A 58 10.59 3.63 -15.08
CA ASP A 58 9.36 4.40 -14.91
C ASP A 58 9.66 5.85 -14.58
N VAL A 59 10.62 6.08 -13.66
CA VAL A 59 11.03 7.42 -13.24
C VAL A 59 11.68 8.18 -14.39
N LEU A 60 12.60 7.54 -15.10
CA LEU A 60 13.25 8.12 -16.26
C LEU A 60 12.26 8.43 -17.38
N HIS A 61 11.27 7.57 -17.61
CA HIS A 61 10.21 7.78 -18.58
C HIS A 61 9.37 9.03 -18.21
N ILE A 62 8.90 9.13 -16.96
CA ILE A 62 8.13 10.28 -16.46
C ILE A 62 8.90 11.60 -16.68
N ILE A 63 10.20 11.61 -16.39
CA ILE A 63 11.04 12.81 -16.53
C ILE A 63 11.25 13.16 -18.00
N ASN A 64 11.60 12.17 -18.84
CA ASN A 64 11.94 12.40 -20.24
C ASN A 64 10.72 12.80 -21.10
N GLU A 65 9.52 12.29 -20.80
CA GLU A 65 8.29 12.72 -21.47
C GLU A 65 7.99 14.21 -21.29
N THR A 66 8.35 14.77 -20.12
CA THR A 66 8.09 16.19 -19.86
C THR A 66 9.17 17.09 -20.47
N ALA A 67 10.43 16.73 -20.29
CA ALA A 67 11.56 17.43 -20.92
C ALA A 67 12.87 16.67 -20.65
N PRO A 68 13.63 16.27 -21.67
CA PRO A 68 14.95 15.69 -21.46
C PRO A 68 15.80 16.69 -20.68
N VAL A 69 16.33 16.26 -19.54
CA VAL A 69 17.09 17.14 -18.62
C VAL A 69 18.60 17.06 -18.85
N ILE A 70 19.10 15.92 -19.36
CA ILE A 70 20.53 15.72 -19.63
C ILE A 70 21.02 16.76 -20.63
N GLY A 71 22.17 17.37 -20.37
CA GLY A 71 22.79 18.42 -21.20
C GLY A 71 22.20 19.82 -20.96
N ARG A 72 21.14 19.99 -20.19
CA ARG A 72 20.61 21.30 -19.81
C ARG A 72 21.47 21.98 -18.75
N PRO A 73 21.51 23.32 -18.70
CA PRO A 73 22.13 24.04 -17.59
C PRO A 73 21.42 23.73 -16.27
N LEU A 74 22.17 23.48 -15.19
CA LEU A 74 21.61 23.16 -13.87
C LEU A 74 20.56 24.18 -13.41
N ARG A 75 20.84 25.48 -13.61
CA ARG A 75 19.93 26.57 -13.22
C ARG A 75 18.63 26.61 -14.03
N GLY A 76 18.59 25.97 -15.19
CA GLY A 76 17.43 25.93 -16.06
C GLY A 76 16.39 24.88 -15.65
N VAL A 77 16.73 23.97 -14.74
CA VAL A 77 15.85 22.88 -14.31
C VAL A 77 15.18 23.24 -12.98
N LYS A 78 13.86 23.21 -13.00
CA LYS A 78 13.03 23.45 -11.81
C LYS A 78 12.80 22.11 -11.11
N LEU A 79 13.70 21.72 -10.17
CA LEU A 79 13.65 20.44 -9.48
C LEU A 79 12.29 20.18 -8.84
N ARG A 80 11.72 21.15 -8.12
CA ARG A 80 10.42 21.01 -7.49
C ARG A 80 9.27 20.66 -8.46
N LYS A 81 9.38 21.13 -9.72
CA LYS A 81 8.40 20.75 -10.74
C LYS A 81 8.57 19.30 -11.19
N LEU A 82 9.81 18.81 -11.25
CA LEU A 82 10.10 17.42 -11.58
C LEU A 82 9.71 16.49 -10.44
N GLU A 83 10.01 16.86 -9.19
CA GLU A 83 9.55 16.14 -7.99
C GLU A 83 8.03 15.97 -8.00
N SER A 84 7.29 17.10 -8.13
CA SER A 84 5.82 17.05 -8.20
C SER A 84 5.27 16.27 -9.39
N LEU A 85 6.04 16.10 -10.45
CA LEU A 85 5.65 15.30 -11.60
C LEU A 85 5.78 13.80 -11.28
N VAL A 86 6.88 13.39 -10.66
CA VAL A 86 7.13 12.01 -10.25
C VAL A 86 6.17 11.61 -9.13
N GLU A 87 5.87 12.51 -8.19
CA GLU A 87 4.90 12.29 -7.10
C GLU A 87 3.45 12.09 -7.58
N LYS A 88 3.13 12.41 -8.84
CA LYS A 88 1.83 12.05 -9.44
C LYS A 88 1.68 10.57 -9.69
N ASN A 89 2.77 9.82 -9.75
CA ASN A 89 2.68 8.37 -9.81
C ASN A 89 2.05 7.86 -8.50
N PRO A 90 0.97 7.08 -8.55
CA PRO A 90 0.25 6.63 -7.35
C PRO A 90 1.12 5.80 -6.39
N TRP A 91 2.21 5.20 -6.87
CA TRP A 91 3.13 4.41 -6.07
C TRP A 91 4.24 5.21 -5.40
N VAL A 92 4.40 6.50 -5.74
CA VAL A 92 5.39 7.38 -5.13
C VAL A 92 4.79 8.06 -3.91
N ASN A 93 5.48 7.94 -2.78
CA ASN A 93 5.15 8.64 -1.54
C ASN A 93 5.84 10.00 -1.47
N ASN A 94 7.12 10.05 -1.83
CA ASN A 94 7.95 11.25 -1.84
C ASN A 94 9.04 11.13 -2.89
N ALA A 95 9.38 12.22 -3.55
CA ALA A 95 10.49 12.33 -4.48
C ALA A 95 11.34 13.55 -4.13
N GLU A 96 12.63 13.33 -3.88
CA GLU A 96 13.60 14.37 -3.61
C GLU A 96 14.66 14.40 -4.70
N MET A 97 14.92 15.59 -5.24
CA MET A 97 15.88 15.76 -6.33
C MET A 97 16.92 16.83 -5.98
N PHE A 98 18.16 16.52 -6.24
CA PHE A 98 19.26 17.47 -6.07
C PHE A 98 20.39 17.21 -7.07
N PHE A 99 21.27 18.18 -7.25
CA PHE A 99 22.49 18.01 -8.03
C PHE A 99 23.66 17.71 -7.11
N ASP A 100 24.44 16.71 -7.48
CA ASP A 100 25.69 16.42 -6.79
C ASP A 100 26.86 17.27 -7.33
N ASN A 101 28.05 17.06 -6.74
CA ASN A 101 29.28 17.74 -7.15
C ASN A 101 29.78 17.34 -8.54
N GLN A 102 29.31 16.22 -9.07
CA GLN A 102 29.62 15.71 -10.41
C GLN A 102 28.60 16.19 -11.46
N HIS A 103 27.68 17.06 -11.07
CA HIS A 103 26.58 17.57 -11.91
C HIS A 103 25.60 16.47 -12.39
N LEU A 104 25.50 15.37 -11.62
CA LEU A 104 24.47 14.38 -11.82
C LEU A 104 23.19 14.81 -11.08
N LEU A 105 22.05 14.56 -11.69
CA LEU A 105 20.74 14.70 -11.04
C LEU A 105 20.50 13.45 -10.20
N GLN A 106 20.57 13.59 -8.89
CA GLN A 106 20.22 12.56 -7.93
C GLN A 106 18.71 12.62 -7.67
N ILE A 107 18.04 11.49 -7.75
CA ILE A 107 16.60 11.32 -7.56
C ILE A 107 16.39 10.24 -6.50
N ASN A 108 15.98 10.65 -5.32
CA ASN A 108 15.64 9.76 -4.23
C ASN A 108 14.13 9.62 -4.14
N ILE A 109 13.64 8.41 -4.29
CA ILE A 109 12.22 8.08 -4.24
C ILE A 109 11.93 7.23 -3.03
N VAL A 110 10.85 7.56 -2.34
CA VAL A 110 10.24 6.72 -1.32
C VAL A 110 8.96 6.13 -1.91
N GLU A 111 8.90 4.81 -1.99
CA GLU A 111 7.74 4.08 -2.49
C GLU A 111 6.64 3.97 -1.42
N LYS A 112 5.37 3.94 -1.84
CA LYS A 112 4.24 3.64 -0.93
C LYS A 112 4.17 2.14 -0.68
N GLU A 113 3.96 1.78 0.58
CA GLU A 113 3.82 0.38 0.99
C GLU A 113 2.33 0.00 1.09
N PRO A 114 1.84 -0.96 0.30
CA PRO A 114 0.50 -1.49 0.46
C PRO A 114 0.40 -2.32 1.75
N ILE A 115 -0.71 -2.15 2.48
CA ILE A 115 -0.99 -2.89 3.73
C ILE A 115 -2.13 -3.88 3.57
N ALA A 116 -3.06 -3.65 2.65
CA ALA A 116 -4.20 -4.51 2.37
C ALA A 116 -4.53 -4.53 0.88
N ARG A 117 -5.05 -5.66 0.38
CA ARG A 117 -5.70 -5.75 -0.92
C ARG A 117 -7.21 -5.81 -0.74
N VAL A 118 -7.95 -4.95 -1.42
CA VAL A 118 -9.39 -4.80 -1.29
C VAL A 118 -10.09 -5.16 -2.59
N PHE A 119 -11.14 -5.98 -2.49
CA PHE A 119 -12.05 -6.29 -3.59
C PHE A 119 -13.43 -5.71 -3.27
N GLU A 120 -13.88 -4.79 -4.10
CA GLU A 120 -15.20 -4.19 -4.00
C GLU A 120 -16.30 -5.12 -4.57
N THR A 121 -17.52 -4.91 -4.10
CA THR A 121 -18.69 -5.67 -4.56
C THR A 121 -19.02 -5.51 -6.04
N ASN A 122 -18.49 -4.45 -6.70
CA ASN A 122 -18.60 -4.23 -8.15
C ASN A 122 -17.51 -4.95 -8.96
N GLY A 123 -16.63 -5.73 -8.33
CA GLY A 123 -15.53 -6.44 -8.96
C GLY A 123 -14.23 -5.64 -9.12
N GLN A 124 -14.19 -4.36 -8.75
CA GLN A 124 -12.95 -3.59 -8.74
C GLN A 124 -12.05 -4.04 -7.59
N SER A 125 -10.73 -3.97 -7.81
CA SER A 125 -9.76 -4.23 -6.75
C SER A 125 -8.60 -3.25 -6.78
N TYR A 126 -8.04 -2.97 -5.60
CA TYR A 126 -6.94 -2.03 -5.40
C TYR A 126 -6.21 -2.39 -4.10
N TYR A 127 -5.06 -1.76 -3.88
CA TYR A 127 -4.39 -1.82 -2.58
C TYR A 127 -4.72 -0.59 -1.74
N LEU A 128 -4.62 -0.73 -0.42
CA LEU A 128 -4.65 0.38 0.54
C LEU A 128 -3.28 0.50 1.20
N ASP A 129 -2.84 1.74 1.41
CA ASP A 129 -1.72 2.06 2.29
C ASP A 129 -2.19 2.46 3.70
N THR A 130 -1.26 2.67 4.60
CA THR A 130 -1.55 3.11 5.98
C THR A 130 -2.15 4.51 6.07
N ALA A 131 -1.97 5.34 5.04
CA ALA A 131 -2.54 6.68 4.94
C ALA A 131 -3.95 6.70 4.30
N MET A 132 -4.57 5.54 4.09
CA MET A 132 -5.88 5.36 3.44
C MET A 132 -5.90 5.71 1.94
N ASN A 133 -4.74 5.80 1.28
CA ASN A 133 -4.71 6.00 -0.15
C ASN A 133 -5.03 4.70 -0.88
N LYS A 134 -5.84 4.81 -1.95
CA LYS A 134 -6.07 3.72 -2.90
C LYS A 134 -4.90 3.67 -3.88
N LEU A 135 -4.23 2.54 -3.95
CA LEU A 135 -3.14 2.28 -4.89
C LEU A 135 -3.63 1.31 -5.97
N PRO A 136 -3.36 1.57 -7.25
CA PRO A 136 -3.79 0.70 -8.34
C PRO A 136 -3.07 -0.64 -8.29
N LEU A 137 -3.59 -1.63 -9.02
CA LEU A 137 -2.85 -2.86 -9.26
C LEU A 137 -1.64 -2.57 -10.14
N SER A 138 -0.57 -3.31 -9.93
CA SER A 138 0.61 -3.27 -10.77
C SER A 138 0.69 -4.54 -11.62
N SER A 139 1.12 -4.40 -12.86
CA SER A 139 1.45 -5.54 -13.72
C SER A 139 2.82 -6.15 -13.38
N LYS A 140 3.65 -5.41 -12.64
CA LYS A 140 5.02 -5.81 -12.29
C LYS A 140 5.06 -6.71 -11.05
N LEU A 141 4.23 -6.41 -10.05
CA LEU A 141 4.28 -7.07 -8.76
C LEU A 141 2.90 -7.19 -8.12
N SER A 142 2.68 -8.29 -7.39
CA SER A 142 1.55 -8.47 -6.49
C SER A 142 2.06 -8.54 -5.05
N ALA A 143 1.62 -7.59 -4.20
CA ALA A 143 2.00 -7.57 -2.79
C ALA A 143 1.36 -8.72 -2.02
N ARG A 144 2.13 -9.32 -1.12
CA ARG A 144 1.63 -10.32 -0.15
C ARG A 144 1.10 -9.61 1.09
N VAL A 145 -0.14 -9.17 1.02
CA VAL A 145 -0.85 -8.46 2.07
C VAL A 145 -2.20 -9.12 2.33
N PRO A 146 -2.81 -8.95 3.51
CA PRO A 146 -4.14 -9.45 3.81
C PRO A 146 -5.17 -9.03 2.76
N VAL A 147 -6.04 -9.97 2.35
CA VAL A 147 -7.04 -9.78 1.32
C VAL A 147 -8.40 -9.56 1.96
N PHE A 148 -9.07 -8.46 1.58
CA PHE A 148 -10.41 -8.12 2.02
C PHE A 148 -11.36 -8.16 0.84
N THR A 149 -12.50 -8.84 1.01
CA THR A 149 -13.56 -8.94 -0.02
C THR A 149 -14.86 -8.38 0.52
N GLY A 150 -15.83 -8.17 -0.37
CA GLY A 150 -17.14 -7.62 0.02
C GLY A 150 -17.12 -6.14 0.39
N PHE A 151 -16.06 -5.39 0.04
CA PHE A 151 -16.02 -3.96 0.33
C PHE A 151 -17.11 -3.23 -0.47
N PRO A 152 -17.96 -2.40 0.19
CA PRO A 152 -19.05 -1.73 -0.51
C PRO A 152 -18.57 -0.75 -1.56
N SER A 153 -19.03 -0.89 -2.80
CA SER A 153 -18.78 0.09 -3.87
C SER A 153 -19.76 1.26 -3.71
N SER A 154 -19.41 2.21 -2.87
CA SER A 154 -20.23 3.43 -2.63
C SER A 154 -19.50 4.68 -3.09
N LYS A 155 -20.25 5.67 -3.61
CA LYS A 155 -19.67 7.00 -3.94
C LYS A 155 -19.14 7.71 -2.69
N LYS A 156 -19.70 7.43 -1.52
CA LYS A 156 -19.24 7.98 -0.24
C LYS A 156 -18.37 6.92 0.45
N VAL A 157 -17.10 7.24 0.62
CA VAL A 157 -16.16 6.37 1.31
C VAL A 157 -16.55 6.25 2.79
N ASP A 158 -16.73 5.03 3.27
CA ASP A 158 -16.88 4.76 4.71
C ASP A 158 -15.51 4.75 5.37
N THR A 159 -15.07 5.92 5.84
CA THR A 159 -13.74 6.10 6.47
C THR A 159 -13.55 5.19 7.67
N ALA A 160 -14.58 4.92 8.46
CA ALA A 160 -14.48 4.04 9.62
C ALA A 160 -14.27 2.57 9.20
N LEU A 161 -14.88 2.14 8.09
CA LEU A 161 -14.63 0.83 7.53
C LEU A 161 -13.19 0.71 7.00
N VAL A 162 -12.70 1.74 6.29
CA VAL A 162 -11.31 1.78 5.80
C VAL A 162 -10.33 1.70 6.97
N GLN A 163 -10.56 2.45 8.04
CA GLN A 163 -9.74 2.39 9.25
C GLN A 163 -9.73 0.99 9.88
N SER A 164 -10.90 0.34 9.95
CA SER A 164 -11.02 -1.05 10.45
C SER A 164 -10.23 -2.03 9.59
N VAL A 165 -10.28 -1.90 8.26
CA VAL A 165 -9.50 -2.72 7.32
C VAL A 165 -8.00 -2.53 7.57
N ILE A 166 -7.54 -1.28 7.67
CA ILE A 166 -6.11 -0.98 7.91
C ILE A 166 -5.67 -1.53 9.27
N GLN A 167 -6.47 -1.34 10.32
CA GLN A 167 -6.19 -1.87 11.65
C GLN A 167 -6.01 -3.39 11.63
N LEU A 168 -6.96 -4.11 11.05
CA LEU A 168 -6.90 -5.57 10.94
C LEU A 168 -5.72 -6.03 10.09
N ALA A 169 -5.51 -5.39 8.94
CA ALA A 169 -4.39 -5.71 8.06
C ALA A 169 -3.04 -5.53 8.77
N THR A 170 -2.87 -4.43 9.50
CA THR A 170 -1.66 -4.15 10.27
C THR A 170 -1.41 -5.22 11.33
N LEU A 171 -2.43 -5.54 12.14
CA LEU A 171 -2.31 -6.53 13.21
C LEU A 171 -1.99 -7.93 12.67
N ILE A 172 -2.61 -8.32 11.56
CA ILE A 172 -2.37 -9.61 10.90
C ILE A 172 -0.96 -9.66 10.33
N SER A 173 -0.51 -8.60 9.64
CA SER A 173 0.82 -8.55 9.01
C SER A 173 1.97 -8.56 10.03
N LEU A 174 1.72 -8.11 11.26
CA LEU A 174 2.72 -8.15 12.36
C LEU A 174 2.90 -9.55 12.97
N ASP A 175 1.99 -10.48 12.72
CA ASP A 175 2.06 -11.84 13.25
C ASP A 175 2.18 -12.87 12.11
N SER A 176 3.31 -13.55 12.04
CA SER A 176 3.60 -14.54 10.98
C SER A 176 2.63 -15.72 10.98
N PHE A 177 2.12 -16.15 12.15
CA PHE A 177 1.13 -17.20 12.25
C PHE A 177 -0.21 -16.75 11.65
N LEU A 178 -0.68 -15.56 11.99
CA LEU A 178 -1.94 -15.01 11.45
C LEU A 178 -1.83 -14.76 9.94
N THR A 179 -0.69 -14.25 9.48
CA THR A 179 -0.42 -14.05 8.04
C THR A 179 -0.46 -15.38 7.27
N ALA A 180 0.03 -16.48 7.87
CA ALA A 180 0.01 -17.78 7.25
C ALA A 180 -1.37 -18.48 7.36
N GLN A 181 -2.14 -18.18 8.40
CA GLN A 181 -3.39 -18.87 8.70
C GLN A 181 -4.63 -18.23 8.09
N ILE A 182 -4.64 -16.89 7.87
CA ILE A 182 -5.80 -16.17 7.32
C ILE A 182 -5.63 -16.03 5.82
N ALA A 183 -6.51 -16.69 5.05
CA ALA A 183 -6.48 -16.62 3.59
C ALA A 183 -7.21 -15.38 3.06
N GLN A 184 -8.34 -15.03 3.68
CA GLN A 184 -9.25 -13.99 3.21
C GLN A 184 -10.07 -13.44 4.37
N ILE A 185 -10.48 -12.19 4.28
CA ILE A 185 -11.33 -11.51 5.24
C ILE A 185 -12.52 -10.93 4.47
N ASP A 186 -13.72 -11.46 4.74
CA ASP A 186 -14.94 -11.00 4.13
C ASP A 186 -15.58 -9.90 4.99
N ILE A 187 -15.93 -8.80 4.35
CA ILE A 187 -16.70 -7.72 4.92
C ILE A 187 -18.16 -8.04 4.66
N VAL A 188 -18.86 -8.46 5.71
CA VAL A 188 -20.30 -8.69 5.69
C VAL A 188 -21.07 -7.45 6.17
N SER A 189 -22.38 -7.52 6.31
CA SER A 189 -23.22 -6.38 6.70
C SER A 189 -22.72 -5.67 7.98
N ASN A 190 -23.00 -4.37 8.10
CA ASN A 190 -22.73 -3.57 9.31
C ASN A 190 -21.27 -3.57 9.81
N ARG A 191 -20.29 -3.52 8.91
CA ARG A 191 -18.85 -3.51 9.25
C ARG A 191 -18.43 -4.72 10.09
N GLN A 192 -19.06 -5.86 9.88
CA GLN A 192 -18.66 -7.12 10.49
C GLN A 192 -17.70 -7.84 9.55
N PHE A 193 -16.73 -8.54 10.14
CA PHE A 193 -15.72 -9.29 9.43
C PHE A 193 -15.88 -10.79 9.70
N GLU A 194 -15.73 -11.55 8.65
CA GLU A 194 -15.60 -13.01 8.68
C GLU A 194 -14.27 -13.38 8.04
N MET A 195 -13.55 -14.33 8.64
CA MET A 195 -12.25 -14.73 8.12
C MET A 195 -12.29 -16.18 7.68
N ILE A 196 -11.66 -16.44 6.55
CA ILE A 196 -11.49 -17.77 5.97
C ILE A 196 -10.06 -18.21 6.25
N PRO A 197 -9.84 -19.31 6.97
CA PRO A 197 -8.50 -19.81 7.24
C PRO A 197 -7.90 -20.51 6.01
N VAL A 198 -6.57 -20.58 5.94
CA VAL A 198 -5.83 -21.38 4.95
C VAL A 198 -5.97 -22.87 5.26
N ILE A 199 -5.93 -23.22 6.54
CA ILE A 199 -6.02 -24.61 6.98
C ILE A 199 -7.26 -24.77 7.88
N GLY A 200 -8.09 -25.77 7.56
CA GLY A 200 -9.36 -26.08 8.23
C GLY A 200 -10.56 -25.64 7.39
N ASP A 201 -11.70 -26.29 7.68
CA ASP A 201 -12.96 -26.09 6.95
C ASP A 201 -13.99 -25.40 7.86
N HIS A 202 -13.58 -24.29 8.46
CA HIS A 202 -14.42 -23.53 9.37
C HIS A 202 -14.39 -22.04 9.04
N LEU A 203 -15.45 -21.35 9.42
CA LEU A 203 -15.54 -19.90 9.33
C LEU A 203 -15.14 -19.26 10.65
N ILE A 204 -14.36 -18.18 10.61
CA ILE A 204 -14.04 -17.38 11.79
C ILE A 204 -14.97 -16.16 11.79
N ALA A 205 -16.00 -16.19 12.65
CA ALA A 205 -16.89 -15.06 12.84
C ALA A 205 -16.23 -14.02 13.77
N PHE A 206 -15.44 -13.11 13.17
CA PHE A 206 -14.63 -12.14 13.91
C PHE A 206 -15.48 -11.03 14.55
N GLY A 207 -16.55 -10.62 13.86
CA GLY A 207 -17.37 -9.48 14.26
C GLY A 207 -16.77 -8.15 13.82
N ASP A 208 -16.96 -7.09 14.60
CA ASP A 208 -16.38 -5.77 14.32
C ASP A 208 -14.88 -5.70 14.64
N ALA A 209 -14.24 -4.58 14.31
CA ALA A 209 -12.82 -4.35 14.59
C ALA A 209 -12.54 -3.84 16.02
N ALA A 210 -13.55 -3.73 16.89
CA ALA A 210 -13.33 -3.39 18.28
C ALA A 210 -12.52 -4.50 18.98
N ASP A 211 -11.57 -4.12 19.82
CA ASP A 211 -10.68 -5.04 20.55
C ASP A 211 -9.98 -6.07 19.62
N ALA A 212 -9.67 -5.68 18.36
CA ALA A 212 -9.14 -6.58 17.33
C ALA A 212 -7.90 -7.35 17.79
N ALA A 213 -6.96 -6.69 18.47
CA ALA A 213 -5.74 -7.32 18.97
C ALA A 213 -6.05 -8.45 19.97
N ASP A 214 -7.00 -8.22 20.90
CA ASP A 214 -7.42 -9.24 21.85
C ASP A 214 -8.12 -10.42 21.16
N LYS A 215 -9.01 -10.14 20.20
CA LYS A 215 -9.67 -11.18 19.39
C LYS A 215 -8.67 -12.04 18.63
N LEU A 216 -7.69 -11.43 17.97
CA LEU A 216 -6.64 -12.16 17.23
C LEU A 216 -5.75 -12.99 18.16
N ASN A 217 -5.39 -12.46 19.34
CA ASN A 217 -4.64 -13.23 20.35
C ASN A 217 -5.42 -14.43 20.86
N ARG A 218 -6.73 -14.27 21.12
CA ARG A 218 -7.61 -15.38 21.53
C ARG A 218 -7.77 -16.42 20.42
N LEU A 219 -7.88 -15.99 19.17
CA LEU A 219 -7.90 -16.88 18.01
C LEU A 219 -6.61 -17.71 17.93
N LYS A 220 -5.46 -17.08 18.07
CA LYS A 220 -4.16 -17.75 18.07
C LYS A 220 -4.04 -18.78 19.20
N ALA A 221 -4.41 -18.38 20.42
CA ALA A 221 -4.43 -19.29 21.57
C ALA A 221 -5.39 -20.48 21.36
N PHE A 222 -6.56 -20.23 20.79
CA PHE A 222 -7.51 -21.29 20.45
C PHE A 222 -6.93 -22.28 19.44
N TYR A 223 -6.28 -21.81 18.37
CA TYR A 223 -5.64 -22.70 17.42
C TYR A 223 -4.55 -23.55 18.06
N GLN A 224 -3.71 -22.95 18.90
CA GLN A 224 -2.65 -23.67 19.61
C GLN A 224 -3.20 -24.75 20.56
N ALA A 225 -4.30 -24.48 21.25
CA ALA A 225 -4.91 -25.41 22.18
C ALA A 225 -5.78 -26.47 21.50
N ALA A 226 -6.66 -26.04 20.59
CA ALA A 226 -7.66 -26.91 19.96
C ALA A 226 -7.06 -27.89 18.94
N TRP A 227 -6.04 -27.45 18.21
CA TRP A 227 -5.36 -28.28 17.21
C TRP A 227 -4.74 -29.53 17.84
N LEU A 228 -4.09 -29.37 18.98
CA LEU A 228 -3.43 -30.46 19.68
C LEU A 228 -4.41 -31.47 20.29
N GLN A 229 -5.64 -31.05 20.62
CA GLN A 229 -6.59 -31.90 21.39
C GLN A 229 -7.71 -32.48 20.54
N HIS A 230 -8.22 -31.77 19.54
CA HIS A 230 -9.49 -32.11 18.87
C HIS A 230 -9.46 -32.14 17.34
N GLY A 231 -8.35 -31.73 16.73
CA GLY A 231 -8.25 -31.53 15.28
C GLY A 231 -9.04 -30.31 14.78
N LEU A 232 -8.68 -29.83 13.57
CA LEU A 232 -9.18 -28.55 13.02
C LEU A 232 -10.65 -28.62 12.55
N ASN A 233 -11.13 -29.78 12.15
CA ASN A 233 -12.45 -29.93 11.54
C ASN A 233 -13.58 -30.19 12.55
N THR A 234 -13.29 -30.06 13.84
CA THR A 234 -14.28 -30.25 14.91
C THR A 234 -15.35 -29.16 14.93
N TYR A 235 -15.00 -27.96 14.50
CA TYR A 235 -15.90 -26.80 14.51
C TYR A 235 -16.16 -26.30 13.10
N LYS A 236 -17.41 -25.90 12.84
CA LYS A 236 -17.80 -25.25 11.58
C LYS A 236 -17.69 -23.74 11.66
N VAL A 237 -17.85 -23.17 12.85
CA VAL A 237 -17.68 -21.73 13.09
C VAL A 237 -16.92 -21.51 14.39
N ILE A 238 -15.95 -20.63 14.35
CA ILE A 238 -15.23 -20.11 15.52
C ILE A 238 -15.63 -18.65 15.69
N SER A 239 -16.40 -18.34 16.73
CA SER A 239 -16.88 -16.99 16.99
C SER A 239 -16.02 -16.27 18.01
N LEU A 240 -15.55 -15.07 17.65
CA LEU A 240 -14.77 -14.14 18.48
C LEU A 240 -15.59 -12.93 18.93
N LYS A 241 -16.88 -12.91 18.60
CA LYS A 241 -17.78 -11.76 18.85
C LYS A 241 -17.98 -11.46 20.34
N TYR A 242 -17.76 -12.44 21.21
CA TYR A 242 -17.99 -12.28 22.63
C TYR A 242 -16.69 -11.94 23.36
N LYS A 243 -16.74 -10.92 24.23
CA LYS A 243 -15.56 -10.44 24.96
C LYS A 243 -14.99 -11.54 25.86
N GLY A 244 -13.67 -11.76 25.81
CA GLY A 244 -12.95 -12.72 26.63
C GLY A 244 -13.21 -14.20 26.31
N GLN A 245 -13.99 -14.51 25.25
CA GLN A 245 -14.36 -15.89 24.92
C GLN A 245 -14.08 -16.22 23.45
N VAL A 246 -13.88 -17.52 23.20
CA VAL A 246 -13.91 -18.12 21.87
C VAL A 246 -15.00 -19.19 21.89
N VAL A 247 -15.99 -19.05 21.03
CA VAL A 247 -17.12 -19.99 20.96
C VAL A 247 -17.00 -20.82 19.70
N GLY A 248 -16.73 -22.11 19.86
CA GLY A 248 -16.72 -23.08 18.76
C GLY A 248 -18.10 -23.70 18.55
N ILE A 249 -18.64 -23.55 17.35
CA ILE A 249 -19.94 -24.11 16.94
C ILE A 249 -19.65 -25.37 16.10
N LYS A 250 -20.12 -26.52 16.56
CA LYS A 250 -20.05 -27.78 15.83
C LYS A 250 -21.21 -27.87 14.82
N GLU A 251 -21.04 -28.65 13.78
CA GLU A 251 -22.15 -28.97 12.90
C GLU A 251 -23.25 -29.69 13.70
N SER A 252 -24.45 -29.16 13.75
CA SER A 252 -25.58 -29.90 14.30
C SER A 252 -25.86 -31.10 13.37
N LEU A 253 -25.75 -32.30 13.91
CA LEU A 253 -26.23 -33.49 13.19
C LEU A 253 -27.67 -33.24 12.79
N LYS A 254 -27.97 -33.19 11.50
CA LYS A 254 -29.36 -33.27 11.02
C LYS A 254 -29.86 -34.63 11.49
N ILE A 255 -30.72 -34.62 12.50
CA ILE A 255 -31.51 -35.80 12.84
C ILE A 255 -32.37 -36.05 11.62
N VAL A 256 -31.98 -37.00 10.79
CA VAL A 256 -32.86 -37.54 9.73
C VAL A 256 -33.89 -38.33 10.49
N THR A 257 -35.05 -37.74 10.76
CA THR A 257 -36.23 -38.46 11.16
C THR A 257 -36.59 -39.36 9.99
N PRO A 258 -36.65 -40.71 10.17
CA PRO A 258 -37.13 -41.58 9.10
C PRO A 258 -38.58 -41.17 8.81
N GLU A 259 -38.84 -40.72 7.58
CA GLU A 259 -40.18 -40.56 7.09
C GLU A 259 -40.87 -41.94 7.24
N SER A 260 -41.85 -42.03 8.14
CA SER A 260 -42.72 -43.16 8.24
C SER A 260 -43.58 -43.19 7.00
N ASN A 261 -43.13 -44.01 6.01
CA ASN A 261 -43.97 -44.43 4.89
C ASN A 261 -45.09 -45.34 5.43
N ILE A 262 -46.08 -44.73 6.01
CA ILE A 262 -47.36 -45.40 6.23
C ILE A 262 -48.21 -45.09 5.00
N SER A 263 -48.06 -45.90 3.98
CA SER A 263 -49.06 -46.03 2.89
C SER A 263 -50.32 -46.69 3.47
N ILE A 264 -51.29 -45.88 3.82
CA ILE A 264 -52.64 -46.35 4.12
C ILE A 264 -53.27 -46.77 2.76
N GLN A 265 -53.22 -48.07 2.46
CA GLN A 265 -54.03 -48.63 1.44
C GLN A 265 -55.48 -48.58 1.89
N ASN A 266 -56.32 -47.79 1.22
CA ASN A 266 -57.77 -47.82 1.37
C ASN A 266 -58.30 -49.09 0.75
N PRO A 267 -59.10 -49.88 1.47
CA PRO A 267 -59.78 -51.04 0.85
C PRO A 267 -61.04 -50.67 0.07
N LEU A 268 -61.03 -51.04 -1.15
CA LEU A 268 -62.14 -51.51 -1.95
C LEU A 268 -63.57 -50.93 -1.72
N THR A 269 -64.05 -50.15 -2.65
CA THR A 269 -65.46 -50.06 -2.92
C THR A 269 -65.79 -50.91 -4.17
N SER A 270 -66.30 -52.09 -3.92
CA SER A 270 -67.03 -52.90 -4.90
C SER A 270 -68.29 -52.18 -5.35
N LYS A 271 -68.39 -51.79 -6.62
CA LYS A 271 -69.70 -51.50 -7.24
C LYS A 271 -70.06 -52.60 -8.18
N ARG A 272 -71.13 -53.34 -7.79
CA ARG A 272 -72.00 -54.20 -8.66
C ARG A 272 -72.58 -53.29 -9.74
N ASN A 273 -72.44 -53.72 -10.95
CA ASN A 273 -73.35 -53.33 -12.01
C ASN A 273 -74.16 -54.55 -12.42
N THR A 274 -75.50 -54.43 -12.22
CA THR A 274 -76.53 -55.23 -12.86
C THR A 274 -77.18 -54.37 -13.95
N LEU A 275 -77.38 -55.02 -15.09
CA LEU A 275 -78.17 -54.74 -16.28
C LEU A 275 -77.50 -53.88 -17.31
#